data_00ebc4bf9a10c619a462b9a27440d345
#
_entry.id   00ebc4bf9a10c619a462b9a27440d345
#
_cell.length_a   1.000
_cell.length_b   1.000
_cell.length_c   1.000
_cell.angle_alpha   90.00
_cell.angle_beta   90.00
_cell.angle_gamma   90.00
#
_symmetry.space_group_name_H-M   'P 1'
#
loop_
_entity.id
_entity.type
_entity.pdbx_description
1 polymer ?
#
loop_
_entity_poly.entity_id
_entity_poly.type
_entity_poly.pdbx_seq_one_letter_code
_entity_poly.pdbx_strand_id
1 'polypeptide(L)'
;RILLGLCVLFFLNAHGQEIPLPEKMPQDHPRVLTTPEGKKETWKLIKKEAWAQDVFNKLKERTEVYTRRTESQPDWLLSRLAMYWKSHATEVYVKGEVFDHAGGAKAPAPTVRYTGTRGTAATHGRPKLEDVVPYDDSAEGNVTFCNNALEGRPQESVHPSKTGRNIESLNCEILGIARDAAFLYWMTGEEKYARLAAGVFDTYMTGIYYRNVPVDLNHGHQQTLVGLTSFEVIHEDALHIVVPLYDFLYHYLQSNYPDKMMIYASALKKWADNIIANGVPHNNWDLLQARYIMNVGLVLEDNKEYADGKGREYYIDYVMNRSSIRQWSLTKLADYGFDSETGIWAECPGYSSVVINDYANFAHQFDHNLQYDLVKAMPVLAKAVATTPQYLFPNRMICGFGDTHPSYLSTNFFIRMIQNAQANGKKEQERYFTALLKCLNPEEGSEKSGKKNVRASVNSFFEDKPLVLDPKVEAGKIEDYVSPLFYASRCAVPA
;
A
#
# COMPACT_ATOMS: atom_id res chain seq x y z
N ARG A 1 23.33 60.34 -13.03
CA ARG A 1 22.88 59.68 -11.79
C ARG A 1 21.95 58.55 -12.18
N ILE A 2 22.51 57.38 -12.22
CA ILE A 2 21.79 56.14 -12.52
C ILE A 2 21.33 55.56 -11.17
N LEU A 3 20.03 55.42 -10.96
CA LEU A 3 19.46 54.71 -9.83
C LEU A 3 19.42 53.22 -10.21
N LEU A 4 20.30 52.46 -9.58
CA LEU A 4 20.16 50.98 -9.58
C LEU A 4 19.07 50.60 -8.57
N GLY A 5 17.92 50.17 -9.08
CA GLY A 5 16.88 49.53 -8.28
C GLY A 5 17.26 48.10 -7.96
N LEU A 6 17.55 47.82 -6.73
CA LEU A 6 17.76 46.46 -6.20
C LEU A 6 16.41 45.75 -6.13
N CYS A 7 16.09 44.95 -7.13
CA CYS A 7 14.98 43.98 -7.03
C CYS A 7 15.41 42.82 -6.13
N VAL A 8 15.08 42.91 -4.86
CA VAL A 8 15.10 41.76 -3.95
C VAL A 8 13.94 40.84 -4.34
N LEU A 9 14.25 39.82 -5.12
CA LEU A 9 13.35 38.71 -5.33
C LEU A 9 13.19 37.92 -4.02
N PHE A 10 12.13 38.22 -3.29
CA PHE A 10 11.65 37.33 -2.27
C PHE A 10 11.15 36.06 -2.99
N PHE A 11 11.97 35.00 -3.01
CA PHE A 11 11.48 33.67 -3.17
C PHE A 11 10.66 33.35 -1.91
N LEU A 12 9.37 33.62 -1.97
CA LEU A 12 8.41 32.95 -1.08
C LEU A 12 8.51 31.46 -1.41
N ASN A 13 9.30 30.75 -0.62
CA ASN A 13 9.14 29.32 -0.52
C ASN A 13 7.71 29.09 -0.01
N ALA A 14 6.80 28.76 -0.90
CA ALA A 14 5.51 28.21 -0.53
C ALA A 14 5.76 26.82 0.08
N HIS A 15 6.16 26.81 1.34
CA HIS A 15 6.10 25.62 2.17
C HIS A 15 4.65 25.52 2.60
N GLY A 16 3.99 24.40 2.29
CA GLY A 16 2.70 24.09 2.88
C GLY A 16 2.79 24.27 4.38
N GLN A 17 1.70 24.69 5.00
CA GLN A 17 1.70 24.90 6.45
C GLN A 17 2.03 23.56 7.13
N GLU A 18 3.16 23.51 7.85
CA GLU A 18 3.52 22.32 8.63
C GLU A 18 2.44 21.98 9.64
N ILE A 19 2.10 20.72 9.72
CA ILE A 19 1.14 20.19 10.71
C ILE A 19 1.90 19.48 11.83
N PRO A 20 1.45 19.59 13.09
CA PRO A 20 2.15 18.99 14.22
C PRO A 20 2.19 17.46 14.08
N LEU A 21 3.28 16.84 14.50
CA LEU A 21 3.39 15.40 14.59
C LEU A 21 2.45 14.84 15.66
N PRO A 22 2.04 13.57 15.54
CA PRO A 22 1.27 12.90 16.57
C PRO A 22 2.01 12.92 17.92
N GLU A 23 1.34 13.36 18.97
CA GLU A 23 1.93 13.44 20.32
C GLU A 23 2.22 12.07 20.93
N LYS A 24 1.43 11.09 20.54
CA LYS A 24 1.51 9.72 21.02
C LYS A 24 1.49 8.76 19.85
N MET A 25 2.50 7.91 19.81
CA MET A 25 2.58 6.83 18.82
C MET A 25 2.59 5.49 19.58
N PRO A 26 1.87 4.46 19.09
CA PRO A 26 1.91 3.13 19.71
C PRO A 26 3.35 2.63 19.82
N GLN A 27 3.74 2.12 20.98
CA GLN A 27 5.10 1.65 21.22
C GLN A 27 5.26 0.16 20.98
N ASP A 28 4.26 -0.62 21.29
CA ASP A 28 4.31 -2.08 21.20
C ASP A 28 3.70 -2.61 19.89
N HIS A 29 4.13 -3.78 19.46
CA HIS A 29 3.66 -4.47 18.27
C HIS A 29 2.56 -5.52 18.59
N PRO A 30 1.60 -5.70 17.68
CA PRO A 30 1.42 -5.03 16.41
C PRO A 30 0.89 -3.60 16.58
N ARG A 31 1.18 -2.74 15.58
CA ARG A 31 0.76 -1.32 15.58
C ARG A 31 0.38 -0.77 14.21
N VAL A 32 0.37 -1.61 13.18
CA VAL A 32 0.00 -1.20 11.81
C VAL A 32 -1.47 -1.47 11.52
N LEU A 33 -1.92 -2.71 11.61
CA LEU A 33 -3.32 -3.07 11.38
C LEU A 33 -4.15 -3.10 12.67
N THR A 34 -3.50 -3.24 13.80
CA THR A 34 -4.13 -3.35 15.11
C THR A 34 -3.12 -3.05 16.22
N THR A 35 -3.57 -3.11 17.47
CA THR A 35 -2.72 -3.03 18.66
C THR A 35 -2.72 -4.37 19.41
N PRO A 36 -1.83 -4.58 20.41
CA PRO A 36 -1.84 -5.79 21.25
C PRO A 36 -3.22 -6.08 21.85
N GLU A 37 -3.94 -5.06 22.30
CA GLU A 37 -5.28 -5.17 22.87
C GLU A 37 -6.31 -5.62 21.82
N GLY A 38 -6.10 -5.27 20.57
CA GLY A 38 -6.96 -5.62 19.44
C GLY A 38 -7.11 -7.13 19.24
N LYS A 39 -6.18 -7.94 19.75
CA LYS A 39 -6.29 -9.41 19.72
C LYS A 39 -7.58 -9.91 20.37
N LYS A 40 -7.91 -9.35 21.55
CA LYS A 40 -9.12 -9.73 22.28
C LYS A 40 -10.39 -9.34 21.51
N GLU A 41 -10.39 -8.18 20.91
CA GLU A 41 -11.53 -7.70 20.12
C GLU A 41 -11.69 -8.52 18.83
N THR A 42 -10.59 -8.89 18.17
CA THR A 42 -10.60 -9.77 17.00
C THR A 42 -11.18 -11.15 17.35
N TRP A 43 -10.80 -11.73 18.51
CA TRP A 43 -11.40 -13.00 18.98
C TRP A 43 -12.89 -12.88 19.28
N LYS A 44 -13.34 -11.76 19.86
CA LYS A 44 -14.78 -11.52 20.08
C LYS A 44 -15.54 -11.46 18.75
N LEU A 45 -14.95 -10.76 17.76
CA LEU A 45 -15.52 -10.65 16.42
C LEU A 45 -15.65 -12.02 15.74
N ILE A 46 -14.58 -12.82 15.75
CA ILE A 46 -14.57 -14.19 15.18
C ILE A 46 -15.63 -15.09 15.85
N LYS A 47 -15.83 -14.95 17.17
CA LYS A 47 -16.83 -15.75 17.89
C LYS A 47 -18.27 -15.31 17.64
N LYS A 48 -18.48 -14.03 17.33
CA LYS A 48 -19.81 -13.43 17.20
C LYS A 48 -20.33 -13.40 15.77
N GLU A 49 -19.45 -13.10 14.81
CA GLU A 49 -19.85 -12.81 13.45
C GLU A 49 -19.47 -13.97 12.50
N ALA A 50 -20.46 -14.52 11.81
CA ALA A 50 -20.25 -15.65 10.89
C ALA A 50 -19.24 -15.38 9.79
N TRP A 51 -19.25 -14.15 9.23
CA TRP A 51 -18.29 -13.77 8.20
C TRP A 51 -16.85 -13.76 8.73
N ALA A 52 -16.62 -13.30 9.97
CA ALA A 52 -15.29 -13.25 10.58
C ALA A 52 -14.78 -14.67 10.89
N GLN A 53 -15.66 -15.55 11.32
CA GLN A 53 -15.33 -16.97 11.50
C GLN A 53 -14.95 -17.64 10.17
N ASP A 54 -15.71 -17.39 9.09
CA ASP A 54 -15.43 -17.92 7.76
C ASP A 54 -14.07 -17.41 7.23
N VAL A 55 -13.80 -16.11 7.37
CA VAL A 55 -12.50 -15.54 6.98
C VAL A 55 -11.36 -16.19 7.77
N PHE A 56 -11.48 -16.31 9.08
CA PHE A 56 -10.45 -16.92 9.94
C PHE A 56 -10.18 -18.38 9.54
N ASN A 57 -11.23 -19.17 9.31
CA ASN A 57 -11.12 -20.56 8.90
C ASN A 57 -10.42 -20.69 7.53
N LYS A 58 -10.80 -19.86 6.56
CA LYS A 58 -10.16 -19.85 5.23
C LYS A 58 -8.69 -19.48 5.27
N LEU A 59 -8.31 -18.50 6.12
CA LEU A 59 -6.91 -18.17 6.35
C LEU A 59 -6.15 -19.36 6.94
N LYS A 60 -6.74 -20.01 7.94
CA LYS A 60 -6.16 -21.19 8.59
C LYS A 60 -6.00 -22.35 7.61
N GLU A 61 -7.05 -22.73 6.90
CA GLU A 61 -7.03 -23.82 5.91
C GLU A 61 -5.95 -23.60 4.85
N ARG A 62 -5.88 -22.39 4.29
CA ARG A 62 -4.87 -22.04 3.29
C ARG A 62 -3.45 -22.15 3.84
N THR A 63 -3.21 -21.67 5.05
CA THR A 63 -1.89 -21.63 5.66
C THR A 63 -1.42 -23.02 6.14
N GLU A 64 -2.34 -23.86 6.64
CA GLU A 64 -2.04 -25.22 7.11
C GLU A 64 -1.42 -26.13 6.04
N VAL A 65 -1.72 -25.91 4.78
CA VAL A 65 -1.10 -26.64 3.68
C VAL A 65 0.41 -26.43 3.67
N TYR A 66 0.83 -25.18 3.87
CA TYR A 66 2.25 -24.79 3.81
C TYR A 66 2.98 -25.06 5.14
N THR A 67 2.31 -24.93 6.29
CA THR A 67 2.93 -25.32 7.57
C THR A 67 3.30 -26.80 7.59
N ARG A 68 2.38 -27.70 7.18
CA ARG A 68 2.65 -29.13 7.09
C ARG A 68 3.75 -29.46 6.09
N ARG A 69 3.82 -28.73 4.98
CA ARG A 69 4.86 -28.92 3.98
C ARG A 69 6.23 -28.47 4.51
N THR A 70 6.29 -27.35 5.20
CA THR A 70 7.51 -26.82 5.81
C THR A 70 8.08 -27.75 6.90
N GLU A 71 7.22 -28.47 7.63
CA GLU A 71 7.68 -29.47 8.60
C GLU A 71 8.44 -30.64 7.96
N SER A 72 8.01 -31.08 6.78
CA SER A 72 8.66 -32.19 6.05
C SER A 72 9.72 -31.74 5.04
N GLN A 73 9.59 -30.53 4.51
CA GLN A 73 10.43 -29.93 3.48
C GLN A 73 10.66 -28.44 3.80
N PRO A 74 11.57 -28.11 4.72
CA PRO A 74 11.77 -26.74 5.21
C PRO A 74 12.01 -25.71 4.11
N ASP A 75 12.76 -26.08 3.08
CA ASP A 75 13.14 -25.19 1.98
C ASP A 75 12.11 -25.13 0.83
N TRP A 76 11.01 -25.89 0.92
CA TRP A 76 10.10 -26.00 -0.22
C TRP A 76 9.53 -24.64 -0.64
N LEU A 77 9.05 -23.84 0.31
CA LEU A 77 8.51 -22.52 0.03
C LEU A 77 9.63 -21.50 -0.23
N LEU A 78 10.70 -21.56 0.54
CA LEU A 78 11.83 -20.64 0.44
C LEU A 78 12.54 -20.74 -0.90
N SER A 79 12.73 -21.97 -1.41
CA SER A 79 13.38 -22.20 -2.71
C SER A 79 12.59 -21.67 -3.92
N ARG A 80 11.33 -21.28 -3.72
CA ARG A 80 10.46 -20.66 -4.74
C ARG A 80 10.33 -19.15 -4.58
N LEU A 81 10.95 -18.61 -3.54
CA LEU A 81 11.04 -17.17 -3.32
C LEU A 81 12.24 -16.62 -4.08
N ALA A 82 12.05 -15.62 -4.93
CA ALA A 82 13.11 -15.05 -5.75
C ALA A 82 14.13 -14.19 -4.96
N MET A 83 14.31 -14.48 -3.72
CA MET A 83 15.35 -13.97 -2.81
C MET A 83 16.12 -15.11 -2.15
N TYR A 84 15.79 -16.36 -2.47
CA TYR A 84 16.48 -17.50 -1.91
C TYR A 84 17.77 -17.76 -2.71
N TRP A 85 18.91 -17.53 -2.04
CA TRP A 85 20.23 -17.89 -2.53
C TRP A 85 21.18 -18.16 -1.36
N LYS A 86 22.21 -18.95 -1.63
CA LYS A 86 23.15 -19.42 -0.60
C LYS A 86 24.24 -18.40 -0.26
N SER A 87 24.48 -17.46 -1.15
CA SER A 87 25.42 -16.37 -0.89
C SER A 87 24.65 -15.05 -0.79
N HIS A 88 25.19 -14.10 -0.05
CA HIS A 88 24.65 -12.76 0.11
C HIS A 88 25.36 -11.72 -0.78
N ALA A 89 25.98 -12.17 -1.86
CA ALA A 89 26.58 -11.25 -2.81
C ALA A 89 25.51 -10.44 -3.55
N THR A 90 25.67 -9.14 -3.63
CA THR A 90 24.55 -8.26 -3.79
C THR A 90 24.76 -7.07 -4.69
N GLU A 91 25.92 -6.89 -5.25
CA GLU A 91 26.07 -5.89 -6.28
C GLU A 91 25.35 -6.32 -7.54
N VAL A 92 24.25 -5.65 -7.82
CA VAL A 92 23.39 -5.91 -8.95
C VAL A 92 23.29 -4.64 -9.77
N TYR A 93 23.51 -4.74 -11.06
CA TYR A 93 23.26 -3.61 -11.96
C TYR A 93 22.27 -3.98 -13.06
N VAL A 94 21.61 -2.98 -13.61
CA VAL A 94 20.48 -3.18 -14.50
C VAL A 94 20.78 -2.61 -15.89
N LYS A 95 20.70 -3.47 -16.90
CA LYS A 95 20.77 -3.06 -18.32
C LYS A 95 19.77 -3.81 -19.20
N GLY A 96 18.66 -4.28 -18.63
CA GLY A 96 17.71 -5.12 -19.37
C GLY A 96 18.13 -6.57 -19.51
N GLU A 97 19.14 -7.00 -18.76
CA GLU A 97 19.74 -8.34 -18.78
C GLU A 97 19.72 -8.94 -17.38
N VAL A 98 20.07 -10.22 -17.29
CA VAL A 98 20.28 -10.90 -16.02
C VAL A 98 21.52 -10.34 -15.34
N PHE A 99 21.43 -10.16 -14.02
CA PHE A 99 22.53 -9.59 -13.25
C PHE A 99 23.44 -10.63 -12.66
N ASP A 100 24.72 -10.33 -12.74
CA ASP A 100 25.72 -10.93 -11.89
C ASP A 100 25.95 -10.07 -10.65
N HIS A 101 26.19 -10.73 -9.53
CA HIS A 101 26.61 -10.06 -8.32
C HIS A 101 28.10 -9.77 -8.34
N ALA A 102 28.51 -8.64 -7.80
CA ALA A 102 29.90 -8.41 -7.52
C ALA A 102 30.42 -9.52 -6.58
N GLY A 103 31.61 -10.03 -6.87
CA GLY A 103 32.15 -11.19 -6.16
C GLY A 103 31.78 -12.53 -6.78
N GLY A 104 31.08 -12.55 -7.91
CA GLY A 104 30.85 -13.74 -8.73
C GLY A 104 29.71 -14.65 -8.28
N ALA A 105 28.94 -14.27 -7.26
CA ALA A 105 27.70 -14.98 -6.91
C ALA A 105 26.51 -14.42 -7.67
N LYS A 106 25.52 -15.26 -7.97
CA LYS A 106 24.31 -14.91 -8.71
C LYS A 106 23.08 -15.08 -7.84
N ALA A 107 22.15 -14.15 -7.94
CA ALA A 107 20.84 -14.35 -7.35
C ALA A 107 20.07 -15.40 -8.17
N PRO A 108 19.26 -16.25 -7.52
CA PRO A 108 18.50 -17.30 -8.20
C PRO A 108 17.52 -16.77 -9.23
N ALA A 109 16.93 -15.62 -8.96
CA ALA A 109 16.09 -14.89 -9.90
C ALA A 109 16.54 -13.44 -9.89
N PRO A 110 17.48 -13.08 -10.73
CA PRO A 110 18.03 -11.75 -10.76
C PRO A 110 16.99 -10.74 -11.21
N THR A 111 17.16 -9.51 -10.77
CA THR A 111 16.37 -8.38 -11.26
C THR A 111 16.65 -8.16 -12.72
N VAL A 112 15.60 -8.11 -13.52
CA VAL A 112 15.67 -7.86 -14.94
C VAL A 112 14.84 -6.64 -15.27
N ARG A 113 15.36 -5.81 -16.15
CA ARG A 113 14.68 -4.63 -16.61
C ARG A 113 14.05 -4.84 -17.97
N TYR A 114 12.86 -4.36 -18.17
CA TYR A 114 12.24 -4.30 -19.48
C TYR A 114 12.62 -3.05 -20.25
N THR A 115 12.72 -3.23 -21.56
CA THR A 115 12.74 -2.14 -22.54
C THR A 115 11.35 -1.86 -23.10
N GLY A 116 10.31 -2.05 -22.37
CA GLY A 116 8.94 -1.91 -22.85
C GLY A 116 8.01 -1.33 -21.81
N THR A 117 6.76 -1.17 -22.19
CA THR A 117 5.71 -0.72 -21.31
C THR A 117 5.47 -1.76 -20.21
N ARG A 118 5.21 -1.31 -19.01
CA ARG A 118 4.93 -2.13 -17.85
C ARG A 118 3.84 -3.18 -18.13
N GLY A 119 4.13 -4.43 -17.79
CA GLY A 119 3.17 -5.53 -17.90
C GLY A 119 2.89 -6.06 -19.30
N THR A 120 3.48 -5.49 -20.35
CA THR A 120 3.19 -5.88 -21.73
C THR A 120 4.08 -7.00 -22.26
N ALA A 121 5.20 -7.28 -21.62
CA ALA A 121 6.20 -8.22 -22.11
C ALA A 121 5.95 -9.67 -21.73
N ALA A 122 4.95 -9.97 -20.89
CA ALA A 122 4.69 -11.33 -20.46
C ALA A 122 3.97 -12.13 -21.54
N THR A 123 4.69 -13.00 -22.21
CA THR A 123 4.10 -14.01 -23.10
C THR A 123 3.68 -15.26 -22.34
N HIS A 124 4.12 -15.42 -21.09
CA HIS A 124 3.93 -16.58 -20.24
C HIS A 124 2.98 -16.28 -19.09
N GLY A 125 2.04 -17.16 -18.83
CA GLY A 125 1.14 -17.09 -17.68
C GLY A 125 1.87 -17.43 -16.38
N ARG A 126 1.43 -16.83 -15.29
CA ARG A 126 1.94 -17.16 -13.97
C ARG A 126 1.61 -18.63 -13.63
N PRO A 127 2.60 -19.47 -13.26
CA PRO A 127 2.34 -20.84 -12.81
C PRO A 127 1.65 -20.83 -11.43
N LYS A 128 1.09 -21.96 -11.06
CA LYS A 128 0.75 -22.23 -9.66
C LYS A 128 2.04 -22.40 -8.87
N LEU A 129 2.00 -22.06 -7.60
CA LEU A 129 3.18 -22.13 -6.73
C LEU A 129 3.78 -23.56 -6.68
N GLU A 130 2.93 -24.57 -6.73
CA GLU A 130 3.34 -25.99 -6.77
C GLU A 130 4.13 -26.36 -8.01
N ASP A 131 3.88 -25.69 -9.12
CA ASP A 131 4.48 -25.96 -10.42
C ASP A 131 5.77 -25.14 -10.65
N VAL A 132 6.13 -24.25 -9.72
CA VAL A 132 7.37 -23.47 -9.80
C VAL A 132 8.57 -24.37 -9.51
N VAL A 133 9.54 -24.35 -10.40
CA VAL A 133 10.84 -24.99 -10.16
C VAL A 133 11.61 -24.16 -9.13
N PRO A 134 12.24 -24.82 -8.13
CA PRO A 134 13.09 -24.10 -7.18
C PRO A 134 14.19 -23.30 -7.88
N TYR A 135 14.45 -22.11 -7.37
CA TYR A 135 15.59 -21.31 -7.83
C TYR A 135 16.90 -21.95 -7.38
N ASP A 136 17.91 -21.79 -8.19
CA ASP A 136 19.28 -22.16 -7.87
C ASP A 136 20.23 -20.97 -8.11
N ASP A 137 21.47 -21.11 -7.68
CA ASP A 137 22.50 -20.09 -7.91
C ASP A 137 23.17 -20.24 -9.29
N SER A 138 22.46 -20.81 -10.27
CA SER A 138 22.97 -20.95 -11.62
C SER A 138 23.07 -19.61 -12.34
N ALA A 139 23.94 -19.57 -13.35
CA ALA A 139 24.14 -18.37 -14.16
C ALA A 139 22.87 -17.95 -14.91
N GLU A 140 22.01 -18.89 -15.20
CA GLU A 140 20.88 -18.66 -16.11
C GLU A 140 19.67 -18.12 -15.36
N GLY A 141 19.45 -18.52 -14.10
CA GLY A 141 18.34 -18.05 -13.26
C GLY A 141 16.97 -18.18 -13.91
N ASN A 142 16.79 -19.14 -14.83
CA ASN A 142 15.54 -19.34 -15.54
C ASN A 142 14.42 -19.77 -14.60
N VAL A 143 13.20 -19.40 -14.96
CA VAL A 143 11.98 -19.75 -14.24
C VAL A 143 11.02 -20.51 -15.14
N THR A 144 10.18 -21.34 -14.55
CA THR A 144 9.18 -22.11 -15.29
C THR A 144 7.84 -21.40 -15.30
N PHE A 145 7.31 -21.14 -16.48
CA PHE A 145 6.04 -20.44 -16.68
C PHE A 145 5.18 -21.13 -17.73
N CYS A 146 3.85 -20.93 -17.63
CA CYS A 146 2.93 -21.31 -18.67
C CYS A 146 3.01 -20.33 -19.86
N ASN A 147 3.12 -20.85 -21.07
CA ASN A 147 3.08 -20.01 -22.28
C ASN A 147 1.66 -19.56 -22.57
N ASN A 148 1.39 -18.27 -22.47
CA ASN A 148 0.07 -17.67 -22.70
C ASN A 148 -0.38 -17.73 -24.17
N ALA A 149 0.55 -17.82 -25.11
CA ALA A 149 0.27 -17.82 -26.53
C ALA A 149 -0.13 -19.21 -27.06
N LEU A 150 0.13 -20.28 -26.30
CA LEU A 150 -0.13 -21.64 -26.74
C LEU A 150 -1.41 -22.19 -26.12
N GLU A 151 -2.16 -22.94 -26.91
CA GLU A 151 -3.30 -23.71 -26.44
C GLU A 151 -2.82 -24.76 -25.42
N GLY A 152 -3.61 -24.98 -24.35
CA GLY A 152 -3.20 -25.84 -23.25
C GLY A 152 -2.15 -25.25 -22.32
N ARG A 153 -1.56 -24.11 -22.67
CA ARG A 153 -0.61 -23.37 -21.85
C ARG A 153 0.48 -24.25 -21.22
N PRO A 154 1.30 -24.94 -22.03
CA PRO A 154 2.36 -25.81 -21.54
C PRO A 154 3.36 -24.99 -20.73
N GLN A 155 3.95 -25.65 -19.74
CA GLN A 155 5.02 -25.04 -18.97
C GLN A 155 6.34 -25.13 -19.72
N GLU A 156 7.14 -24.08 -19.63
CA GLU A 156 8.48 -24.02 -20.20
C GLU A 156 9.42 -23.20 -19.32
N SER A 157 10.70 -23.47 -19.41
CA SER A 157 11.74 -22.72 -18.73
C SER A 157 12.06 -21.47 -19.55
N VAL A 158 11.97 -20.31 -18.95
CA VAL A 158 12.16 -19.04 -19.64
C VAL A 158 13.04 -18.09 -18.84
N HIS A 159 13.73 -17.24 -19.58
CA HIS A 159 14.49 -16.15 -18.97
C HIS A 159 13.56 -15.16 -18.25
N PRO A 160 13.93 -14.67 -17.05
CA PRO A 160 13.10 -13.74 -16.26
C PRO A 160 12.58 -12.51 -17.02
N SER A 161 13.36 -11.97 -17.98
CA SER A 161 12.95 -10.81 -18.81
C SER A 161 11.68 -11.05 -19.64
N LYS A 162 11.26 -12.30 -19.82
CA LYS A 162 10.06 -12.67 -20.57
C LYS A 162 8.84 -12.90 -19.69
N THR A 163 8.96 -12.75 -18.39
CA THR A 163 7.94 -13.15 -17.42
C THR A 163 7.00 -12.02 -17.01
N GLY A 164 7.27 -10.79 -17.38
CA GLY A 164 6.52 -9.65 -16.90
C GLY A 164 6.65 -9.52 -15.38
N ARG A 165 5.54 -9.25 -14.71
CA ARG A 165 5.46 -9.16 -13.26
C ARG A 165 5.15 -10.52 -12.57
N ASN A 166 5.28 -11.63 -13.28
CA ASN A 166 4.90 -12.92 -12.72
C ASN A 166 5.79 -13.36 -11.56
N ILE A 167 7.09 -13.08 -11.60
CA ILE A 167 8.00 -13.40 -10.48
C ILE A 167 7.62 -12.56 -9.25
N GLU A 168 7.39 -11.28 -9.44
CA GLU A 168 6.91 -10.39 -8.38
C GLU A 168 5.60 -10.90 -7.77
N SER A 169 4.65 -11.30 -8.61
CA SER A 169 3.37 -11.85 -8.17
C SER A 169 3.54 -13.13 -7.35
N LEU A 170 4.47 -13.99 -7.70
CA LEU A 170 4.81 -15.20 -6.92
C LEU A 170 5.46 -14.83 -5.58
N ASN A 171 6.39 -13.89 -5.56
CA ASN A 171 6.96 -13.37 -4.31
C ASN A 171 5.87 -12.82 -3.39
N CYS A 172 4.96 -11.99 -3.92
CA CYS A 172 3.84 -11.44 -3.14
C CYS A 172 2.89 -12.55 -2.64
N GLU A 173 2.68 -13.63 -3.42
CA GLU A 173 1.90 -14.78 -2.96
C GLU A 173 2.57 -15.47 -1.76
N ILE A 174 3.87 -15.76 -1.84
CA ILE A 174 4.64 -16.39 -0.77
C ILE A 174 4.66 -15.50 0.48
N LEU A 175 4.92 -14.20 0.31
CA LEU A 175 4.86 -13.22 1.39
C LEU A 175 3.46 -13.13 1.99
N GLY A 176 2.41 -13.22 1.17
CA GLY A 176 1.02 -13.27 1.62
C GLY A 176 0.70 -14.46 2.49
N ILE A 177 1.21 -15.65 2.14
CA ILE A 177 1.11 -16.87 2.96
C ILE A 177 1.82 -16.65 4.31
N ALA A 178 3.01 -16.06 4.30
CA ALA A 178 3.77 -15.74 5.49
C ALA A 178 3.05 -14.72 6.38
N ARG A 179 2.44 -13.67 5.81
CA ARG A 179 1.64 -12.69 6.55
C ARG A 179 0.43 -13.35 7.23
N ASP A 180 -0.27 -14.21 6.51
CA ASP A 180 -1.41 -14.94 7.08
C ASP A 180 -0.95 -15.86 8.22
N ALA A 181 0.21 -16.51 8.08
CA ALA A 181 0.82 -17.30 9.15
C ALA A 181 1.21 -16.43 10.36
N ALA A 182 1.81 -15.26 10.15
CA ALA A 182 2.14 -14.33 11.24
C ALA A 182 0.91 -13.87 12.00
N PHE A 183 -0.17 -13.53 11.30
CA PHE A 183 -1.45 -13.21 11.92
C PHE A 183 -2.01 -14.40 12.72
N LEU A 184 -1.98 -15.62 12.17
CA LEU A 184 -2.44 -16.82 12.87
C LEU A 184 -1.59 -17.10 14.12
N TYR A 185 -0.25 -16.92 14.03
CA TYR A 185 0.61 -16.99 15.20
C TYR A 185 0.22 -15.97 16.28
N TRP A 186 0.06 -14.71 15.88
CA TRP A 186 -0.35 -13.66 16.81
C TRP A 186 -1.69 -13.99 17.46
N MET A 187 -2.65 -14.55 16.71
CA MET A 187 -3.95 -14.93 17.25
C MET A 187 -3.90 -16.15 18.16
N THR A 188 -3.20 -17.23 17.76
CA THR A 188 -3.28 -18.54 18.41
C THR A 188 -2.12 -18.86 19.34
N GLY A 189 -0.94 -18.30 19.10
CA GLY A 189 0.31 -18.66 19.78
C GLY A 189 0.95 -19.95 19.24
N GLU A 190 0.42 -20.56 18.18
CA GLU A 190 0.96 -21.81 17.64
C GLU A 190 2.27 -21.55 16.86
N GLU A 191 3.39 -22.02 17.40
CA GLU A 191 4.74 -21.76 16.82
C GLU A 191 4.95 -22.23 15.40
N LYS A 192 4.21 -23.24 14.91
CA LYS A 192 4.29 -23.69 13.53
C LYS A 192 4.06 -22.56 12.52
N TYR A 193 3.14 -21.65 12.86
CA TYR A 193 2.87 -20.47 12.04
C TYR A 193 4.01 -19.45 12.10
N ALA A 194 4.58 -19.24 13.29
CA ALA A 194 5.73 -18.35 13.45
C ALA A 194 6.95 -18.84 12.67
N ARG A 195 7.24 -20.15 12.74
CA ARG A 195 8.37 -20.74 11.98
C ARG A 195 8.23 -20.57 10.47
N LEU A 196 7.04 -20.83 9.94
CA LEU A 196 6.75 -20.60 8.51
C LEU A 196 6.95 -19.12 8.15
N ALA A 197 6.33 -18.22 8.91
CA ALA A 197 6.36 -16.79 8.66
C ALA A 197 7.79 -16.23 8.76
N ALA A 198 8.52 -16.61 9.81
CA ALA A 198 9.89 -16.13 10.05
C ALA A 198 10.86 -16.61 8.98
N GLY A 199 10.76 -17.86 8.53
CA GLY A 199 11.62 -18.38 7.47
C GLY A 199 11.48 -17.57 6.17
N VAL A 200 10.25 -17.31 5.75
CA VAL A 200 9.99 -16.50 4.54
C VAL A 200 10.44 -15.05 4.75
N PHE A 201 10.08 -14.45 5.88
CA PHE A 201 10.42 -13.06 6.20
C PHE A 201 11.93 -12.84 6.25
N ASP A 202 12.65 -13.69 7.01
CA ASP A 202 14.09 -13.59 7.15
C ASP A 202 14.82 -13.74 5.80
N THR A 203 14.42 -14.73 5.01
CA THR A 203 15.00 -14.95 3.66
C THR A 203 14.81 -13.72 2.79
N TYR A 204 13.59 -13.19 2.73
CA TYR A 204 13.27 -12.05 1.86
C TYR A 204 13.97 -10.77 2.33
N MET A 205 13.88 -10.43 3.61
CA MET A 205 14.43 -9.19 4.15
C MET A 205 15.96 -9.19 4.20
N THR A 206 16.58 -10.33 4.47
CA THR A 206 18.03 -10.49 4.37
C THR A 206 18.48 -10.29 2.92
N GLY A 207 17.73 -10.82 1.97
CA GLY A 207 17.98 -10.59 0.55
C GLY A 207 17.90 -9.11 0.16
N ILE A 208 16.86 -8.41 0.59
CA ILE A 208 16.72 -6.97 0.37
C ILE A 208 17.87 -6.17 1.03
N TYR A 209 18.28 -6.55 2.23
CA TYR A 209 19.36 -5.89 2.94
C TYR A 209 20.68 -5.95 2.14
N TYR A 210 21.07 -7.12 1.66
CA TYR A 210 22.31 -7.28 0.90
C TYR A 210 22.20 -6.77 -0.53
N ARG A 211 21.01 -6.66 -1.08
CA ARG A 211 20.82 -6.22 -2.45
C ARG A 211 21.03 -4.73 -2.59
N ASN A 212 21.80 -4.32 -3.61
CA ASN A 212 21.91 -2.92 -3.96
C ASN A 212 20.66 -2.42 -4.67
N VAL A 213 20.30 -1.17 -4.41
CA VAL A 213 19.24 -0.51 -5.18
C VAL A 213 19.69 -0.43 -6.64
N PRO A 214 18.92 -0.95 -7.58
CA PRO A 214 19.28 -0.88 -8.99
C PRO A 214 19.30 0.56 -9.48
N VAL A 215 20.33 0.93 -10.25
CA VAL A 215 20.43 2.24 -10.85
C VAL A 215 19.59 2.28 -12.12
N ASP A 216 18.57 3.13 -12.15
CA ASP A 216 17.82 3.40 -13.35
C ASP A 216 18.48 4.50 -14.17
N LEU A 217 19.26 4.12 -15.18
CA LEU A 217 19.96 5.06 -16.05
C LEU A 217 19.04 5.83 -17.00
N ASN A 218 17.83 5.35 -17.21
CA ASN A 218 16.86 6.01 -18.09
C ASN A 218 15.86 6.87 -17.33
N HIS A 219 15.98 6.92 -16.00
CA HIS A 219 15.11 7.70 -15.11
C HIS A 219 13.60 7.43 -15.30
N GLY A 220 13.27 6.27 -15.88
CA GLY A 220 11.90 5.91 -16.19
C GLY A 220 11.25 5.23 -15.01
N HIS A 221 10.48 5.98 -14.23
CA HIS A 221 9.59 5.46 -13.20
C HIS A 221 8.60 4.41 -13.74
N GLN A 222 8.39 4.40 -15.06
CA GLN A 222 7.56 3.39 -15.74
C GLN A 222 8.35 2.14 -16.12
N GLN A 223 9.64 2.14 -15.88
CA GLN A 223 10.46 0.98 -16.17
C GLN A 223 10.41 0.02 -15.01
N THR A 224 9.69 -1.03 -15.21
CA THR A 224 9.50 -2.09 -14.24
C THR A 224 10.78 -2.88 -14.08
N LEU A 225 11.26 -2.98 -12.87
CA LEU A 225 12.23 -3.98 -12.51
C LEU A 225 11.51 -5.32 -12.41
N VAL A 226 11.97 -6.28 -13.19
CA VAL A 226 11.35 -7.59 -13.25
C VAL A 226 12.13 -8.58 -12.42
N GLY A 227 11.42 -9.51 -11.86
CA GLY A 227 11.98 -10.64 -11.15
C GLY A 227 11.97 -10.47 -9.66
N LEU A 228 12.35 -9.33 -9.15
CA LEU A 228 12.31 -9.06 -7.74
C LEU A 228 11.48 -7.84 -7.49
N THR A 229 10.48 -7.98 -6.68
CA THR A 229 9.81 -6.88 -6.06
C THR A 229 10.83 -6.15 -5.24
N SER A 230 11.31 -5.07 -5.67
CA SER A 230 12.14 -4.25 -4.83
C SER A 230 12.56 -2.98 -5.52
N PHE A 231 12.48 -1.92 -4.77
CA PHE A 231 12.96 -0.61 -5.17
C PHE A 231 12.23 0.01 -6.37
N GLU A 232 11.09 -0.54 -6.75
CA GLU A 232 10.17 0.17 -7.62
C GLU A 232 9.42 1.22 -6.79
N VAL A 233 9.35 2.45 -7.28
CA VAL A 233 8.88 3.57 -6.45
C VAL A 233 7.36 3.71 -6.40
N ILE A 234 6.63 3.16 -7.36
CA ILE A 234 5.19 3.39 -7.48
C ILE A 234 4.37 2.14 -7.12
N HIS A 235 4.88 0.97 -7.43
CA HIS A 235 4.15 -0.29 -7.29
C HIS A 235 4.94 -1.28 -6.46
N GLU A 236 5.32 -0.86 -5.27
CA GLU A 236 6.05 -1.68 -4.31
C GLU A 236 5.07 -2.55 -3.49
N ASP A 237 4.31 -3.39 -4.17
CA ASP A 237 3.24 -4.19 -3.59
C ASP A 237 3.72 -5.09 -2.43
N ALA A 238 4.99 -5.51 -2.46
CA ALA A 238 5.56 -6.31 -1.39
C ALA A 238 5.57 -5.60 -0.03
N LEU A 239 5.78 -4.27 0.01
CA LEU A 239 5.79 -3.52 1.28
C LEU A 239 4.46 -3.59 2.03
N HIS A 240 3.33 -3.59 1.32
CA HIS A 240 2.01 -3.74 1.95
C HIS A 240 1.80 -5.11 2.60
N ILE A 241 2.60 -6.10 2.21
CA ILE A 241 2.55 -7.44 2.77
C ILE A 241 3.61 -7.62 3.86
N VAL A 242 4.82 -7.15 3.60
CA VAL A 242 5.98 -7.30 4.50
C VAL A 242 5.79 -6.53 5.80
N VAL A 243 5.22 -5.33 5.74
CA VAL A 243 5.02 -4.48 6.92
C VAL A 243 4.09 -5.14 7.95
N PRO A 244 2.85 -5.56 7.63
CA PRO A 244 2.02 -6.27 8.60
C PRO A 244 2.57 -7.66 8.96
N LEU A 245 3.29 -8.33 8.07
CA LEU A 245 4.00 -9.58 8.40
C LEU A 245 5.03 -9.36 9.51
N TYR A 246 5.90 -8.34 9.36
CA TYR A 246 6.86 -7.96 10.38
C TYR A 246 6.19 -7.58 11.69
N ASP A 247 5.16 -6.77 11.63
CA ASP A 247 4.45 -6.23 12.77
C ASP A 247 3.83 -7.33 13.66
N PHE A 248 3.12 -8.29 13.08
CA PHE A 248 2.57 -9.44 13.81
C PHE A 248 3.64 -10.40 14.34
N LEU A 249 4.79 -10.43 13.71
CA LEU A 249 5.87 -11.38 14.03
C LEU A 249 6.96 -10.76 14.92
N TYR A 250 6.90 -9.46 15.18
CA TYR A 250 7.97 -8.67 15.81
C TYR A 250 8.56 -9.33 17.06
N HIS A 251 7.75 -9.68 18.03
CA HIS A 251 8.23 -10.29 19.29
C HIS A 251 8.87 -11.66 19.09
N TYR A 252 8.35 -12.43 18.13
CA TYR A 252 8.98 -13.70 17.77
C TYR A 252 10.36 -13.49 17.13
N LEU A 253 10.47 -12.53 16.22
CA LEU A 253 11.73 -12.18 15.58
C LEU A 253 12.73 -11.62 16.61
N GLN A 254 12.30 -10.72 17.47
CA GLN A 254 13.14 -10.15 18.52
C GLN A 254 13.70 -11.24 19.45
N SER A 255 12.92 -12.26 19.77
CA SER A 255 13.31 -13.34 20.66
C SER A 255 14.19 -14.38 19.99
N ASN A 256 13.97 -14.68 18.70
CA ASN A 256 14.65 -15.80 18.00
C ASN A 256 15.71 -15.34 17.00
N TYR A 257 15.67 -14.08 16.55
CA TYR A 257 16.59 -13.50 15.57
C TYR A 257 17.11 -12.12 16.02
N PRO A 258 17.53 -11.93 17.28
CA PRO A 258 17.87 -10.61 17.83
C PRO A 258 18.97 -9.90 17.02
N ASP A 259 19.96 -10.63 16.53
CA ASP A 259 21.08 -10.10 15.74
C ASP A 259 20.65 -9.60 14.34
N LYS A 260 19.46 -9.99 13.89
CA LYS A 260 18.93 -9.60 12.58
C LYS A 260 17.96 -8.43 12.62
N MET A 261 17.52 -7.99 13.79
CA MET A 261 16.54 -6.89 13.90
C MET A 261 17.00 -5.61 13.19
N MET A 262 18.29 -5.26 13.34
CA MET A 262 18.90 -4.12 12.64
C MET A 262 19.03 -4.33 11.13
N ILE A 263 19.21 -5.57 10.68
CA ILE A 263 19.21 -5.92 9.25
C ILE A 263 17.83 -5.66 8.66
N TYR A 264 16.76 -6.09 9.34
CA TYR A 264 15.38 -5.89 8.90
C TYR A 264 15.01 -4.41 8.85
N ALA A 265 15.33 -3.68 9.92
CA ALA A 265 15.12 -2.23 9.95
C ALA A 265 15.88 -1.51 8.82
N SER A 266 17.14 -1.87 8.60
CA SER A 266 17.96 -1.30 7.52
C SER A 266 17.39 -1.59 6.14
N ALA A 267 16.84 -2.78 5.92
CA ALA A 267 16.18 -3.14 4.65
C ALA A 267 14.91 -2.30 4.42
N LEU A 268 14.08 -2.13 5.44
CA LEU A 268 12.89 -1.26 5.39
C LEU A 268 13.26 0.20 5.11
N LYS A 269 14.27 0.72 5.82
CA LYS A 269 14.77 2.09 5.61
C LYS A 269 15.32 2.30 4.21
N LYS A 270 16.07 1.32 3.68
CA LYS A 270 16.58 1.34 2.30
C LYS A 270 15.45 1.50 1.28
N TRP A 271 14.33 0.83 1.50
CA TRP A 271 13.15 0.98 0.64
C TRP A 271 12.57 2.39 0.68
N ALA A 272 12.31 2.90 1.88
CA ALA A 272 11.77 4.26 2.05
C ALA A 272 12.72 5.33 1.50
N ASP A 273 14.02 5.24 1.81
CA ASP A 273 15.03 6.18 1.33
C ASP A 273 15.16 6.15 -0.21
N ASN A 274 15.00 4.97 -0.84
CA ASN A 274 14.96 4.87 -2.30
C ASN A 274 13.76 5.62 -2.90
N ILE A 275 12.57 5.48 -2.32
CA ILE A 275 11.37 6.19 -2.77
C ILE A 275 11.56 7.70 -2.63
N ILE A 276 12.09 8.15 -1.49
CA ILE A 276 12.40 9.56 -1.23
C ILE A 276 13.38 10.14 -2.27
N ALA A 277 14.36 9.35 -2.67
CA ALA A 277 15.42 9.78 -3.59
C ALA A 277 15.02 9.70 -5.08
N ASN A 278 14.17 8.76 -5.45
CA ASN A 278 13.91 8.39 -6.85
C ASN A 278 12.43 8.41 -7.24
N GLY A 279 11.54 8.85 -6.37
CA GLY A 279 10.10 8.90 -6.61
C GLY A 279 9.68 9.87 -7.73
N VAL A 280 8.39 9.97 -7.95
CA VAL A 280 7.76 10.81 -8.98
C VAL A 280 6.83 11.81 -8.30
N PRO A 281 7.23 13.08 -8.23
CA PRO A 281 6.51 14.12 -7.50
C PRO A 281 5.38 14.74 -8.33
N HIS A 282 4.57 15.56 -7.68
CA HIS A 282 3.59 16.50 -8.24
C HIS A 282 2.28 15.87 -8.74
N ASN A 283 2.01 14.62 -8.47
CA ASN A 283 0.80 13.94 -8.93
C ASN A 283 0.34 12.86 -7.95
N ASN A 284 -0.68 12.09 -8.33
CA ASN A 284 -1.24 11.01 -7.53
C ASN A 284 -0.20 9.94 -7.11
N TRP A 285 0.94 9.82 -7.80
CA TRP A 285 1.98 8.85 -7.43
C TRP A 285 2.72 9.23 -6.15
N ASP A 286 2.82 10.52 -5.84
CA ASP A 286 3.32 10.97 -4.53
C ASP A 286 2.56 10.32 -3.37
N LEU A 287 1.25 10.12 -3.51
CA LEU A 287 0.42 9.50 -2.46
C LEU A 287 0.68 8.00 -2.35
N LEU A 288 0.87 7.30 -3.47
CA LEU A 288 1.26 5.88 -3.45
C LEU A 288 2.61 5.70 -2.76
N GLN A 289 3.58 6.54 -3.10
CA GLN A 289 4.91 6.57 -2.51
C GLN A 289 4.87 6.93 -1.02
N ALA A 290 4.12 7.97 -0.65
CA ALA A 290 3.94 8.38 0.74
C ALA A 290 3.36 7.24 1.60
N ARG A 291 2.44 6.44 1.05
CA ARG A 291 1.88 5.28 1.74
C ARG A 291 2.93 4.21 2.06
N TYR A 292 3.87 3.97 1.16
CA TYR A 292 4.98 3.05 1.42
C TYR A 292 5.91 3.57 2.51
N ILE A 293 6.27 4.85 2.44
CA ILE A 293 7.12 5.51 3.46
C ILE A 293 6.41 5.48 4.82
N MET A 294 5.11 5.78 4.85
CA MET A 294 4.31 5.74 6.07
C MET A 294 4.30 4.33 6.71
N ASN A 295 4.10 3.29 5.89
CA ASN A 295 4.09 1.90 6.35
C ASN A 295 5.45 1.52 6.97
N VAL A 296 6.54 1.94 6.36
CA VAL A 296 7.89 1.76 6.94
C VAL A 296 8.00 2.52 8.26
N GLY A 297 7.59 3.79 8.30
CA GLY A 297 7.61 4.58 9.52
C GLY A 297 6.86 3.91 10.68
N LEU A 298 5.68 3.37 10.41
CA LEU A 298 4.84 2.75 11.44
C LEU A 298 5.48 1.55 12.14
N VAL A 299 6.31 0.76 11.46
CA VAL A 299 6.93 -0.45 12.05
C VAL A 299 8.33 -0.24 12.62
N LEU A 300 8.98 0.88 12.30
CA LEU A 300 10.30 1.21 12.84
C LEU A 300 10.19 1.69 14.30
N GLU A 301 11.26 1.48 15.05
CA GLU A 301 11.42 2.06 16.38
C GLU A 301 11.63 3.57 16.33
N ASP A 302 11.66 4.21 17.50
CA ASP A 302 11.88 5.66 17.63
C ASP A 302 13.23 6.08 17.01
N ASN A 303 13.32 7.32 16.57
CA ASN A 303 14.55 7.87 15.95
C ASN A 303 15.81 7.61 16.77
N LYS A 304 15.71 7.66 18.10
CA LYS A 304 16.85 7.48 19.03
C LYS A 304 17.44 6.07 18.99
N GLU A 305 16.69 5.06 18.51
CA GLU A 305 17.16 3.69 18.42
C GLU A 305 18.08 3.45 17.19
N TYR A 306 18.20 4.45 16.32
CA TYR A 306 19.00 4.37 15.11
C TYR A 306 20.13 5.42 15.10
N ALA A 307 21.35 4.98 14.77
CA ALA A 307 22.52 5.86 14.76
C ALA A 307 22.42 7.03 13.78
N ASP A 308 21.63 6.89 12.71
CA ASP A 308 21.36 7.94 11.72
C ASP A 308 20.16 8.83 12.08
N GLY A 309 19.51 8.57 13.22
CA GLY A 309 18.32 9.30 13.67
C GLY A 309 17.10 9.15 12.78
N LYS A 310 17.09 8.16 11.89
CA LYS A 310 15.97 7.89 10.98
C LYS A 310 15.15 6.71 11.48
N GLY A 311 14.20 6.97 12.33
CA GLY A 311 13.23 6.02 12.82
C GLY A 311 11.80 6.43 12.46
N ARG A 312 10.88 6.01 13.27
CA ARG A 312 9.44 6.21 13.08
C ARG A 312 9.05 7.66 12.88
N GLU A 313 9.48 8.55 13.78
CA GLU A 313 9.13 9.96 13.73
C GLU A 313 9.70 10.64 12.48
N TYR A 314 10.91 10.23 12.05
CA TYR A 314 11.52 10.76 10.85
C TYR A 314 10.69 10.48 9.60
N TYR A 315 10.26 9.22 9.40
CA TYR A 315 9.52 8.86 8.20
C TYR A 315 8.08 9.35 8.24
N ILE A 316 7.44 9.37 9.42
CA ILE A 316 6.09 9.95 9.58
C ILE A 316 6.13 11.45 9.30
N ASP A 317 7.10 12.18 9.85
CA ASP A 317 7.29 13.61 9.57
C ASP A 317 7.60 13.85 8.09
N TYR A 318 8.34 12.95 7.46
CA TYR A 318 8.62 13.03 6.04
C TYR A 318 7.33 12.98 5.21
N VAL A 319 6.45 12.04 5.51
CA VAL A 319 5.14 11.93 4.84
C VAL A 319 4.28 13.16 5.11
N MET A 320 4.28 13.68 6.34
CA MET A 320 3.42 14.80 6.73
C MET A 320 3.91 16.15 6.19
N ASN A 321 5.20 16.45 6.37
CA ASN A 321 5.71 17.82 6.28
C ASN A 321 6.95 17.97 5.38
N ARG A 322 7.80 16.95 5.23
CA ARG A 322 9.06 17.09 4.51
C ARG A 322 8.92 16.73 3.04
N SER A 323 9.74 17.34 2.22
CA SER A 323 9.73 17.08 0.79
C SER A 323 11.15 17.06 0.23
N SER A 324 11.37 16.14 -0.71
CA SER A 324 12.52 16.19 -1.62
C SER A 324 12.08 16.72 -2.99
N ILE A 325 13.00 16.75 -3.93
CA ILE A 325 12.66 17.04 -5.33
C ILE A 325 11.91 15.88 -6.00
N ARG A 326 11.86 14.71 -5.36
CA ARG A 326 11.30 13.46 -5.91
C ARG A 326 10.12 12.91 -5.13
N GLN A 327 9.89 13.40 -3.91
CA GLN A 327 8.77 13.01 -3.06
C GLN A 327 8.28 14.21 -2.28
N TRP A 328 7.03 14.57 -2.43
CA TRP A 328 6.41 15.64 -1.67
C TRP A 328 5.63 15.12 -0.47
N SER A 329 5.55 15.96 0.56
CA SER A 329 4.70 15.69 1.72
C SER A 329 3.21 15.82 1.38
N LEU A 330 2.37 15.20 2.23
CA LEU A 330 0.92 15.35 2.11
C LEU A 330 0.47 16.82 2.16
N THR A 331 1.07 17.63 3.05
CA THR A 331 0.73 19.05 3.17
C THR A 331 1.10 19.82 1.90
N LYS A 332 2.31 19.66 1.39
CA LYS A 332 2.75 20.35 0.18
C LYS A 332 1.95 19.94 -1.06
N LEU A 333 1.67 18.64 -1.20
CA LEU A 333 0.90 18.15 -2.34
C LEU A 333 -0.56 18.62 -2.28
N ALA A 334 -1.16 18.68 -1.09
CA ALA A 334 -2.51 19.21 -0.91
C ALA A 334 -2.60 20.72 -1.25
N ASP A 335 -1.64 21.51 -0.77
CA ASP A 335 -1.59 22.95 -1.08
C ASP A 335 -1.37 23.23 -2.57
N TYR A 336 -0.64 22.35 -3.24
CA TYR A 336 -0.39 22.46 -4.67
C TYR A 336 -1.59 22.12 -5.52
N GLY A 337 -2.33 21.06 -5.14
CA GLY A 337 -3.31 20.44 -6.03
C GLY A 337 -4.77 20.71 -5.70
N PHE A 338 -5.11 21.01 -4.43
CA PHE A 338 -6.48 21.37 -4.05
C PHE A 338 -6.73 22.88 -4.10
N ASP A 339 -7.83 23.27 -4.71
CA ASP A 339 -8.35 24.61 -4.51
C ASP A 339 -8.90 24.74 -3.07
N SER A 340 -8.37 25.70 -2.31
CA SER A 340 -8.66 25.85 -0.89
C SER A 340 -10.12 26.25 -0.60
N GLU A 341 -10.81 26.86 -1.56
CA GLU A 341 -12.22 27.32 -1.40
C GLU A 341 -13.20 26.20 -1.74
N THR A 342 -12.96 25.49 -2.81
CA THR A 342 -13.89 24.48 -3.35
C THR A 342 -13.52 23.05 -2.99
N GLY A 343 -12.27 22.78 -2.68
CA GLY A 343 -11.75 21.42 -2.49
C GLY A 343 -11.56 20.64 -3.80
N ILE A 344 -11.68 21.28 -4.97
CA ILE A 344 -11.47 20.65 -6.27
C ILE A 344 -9.99 20.39 -6.46
N TRP A 345 -9.63 19.17 -6.86
CA TRP A 345 -8.28 18.79 -7.27
C TRP A 345 -8.01 19.21 -8.72
N ALA A 346 -6.76 19.60 -9.01
CA ALA A 346 -6.35 20.21 -10.29
C ALA A 346 -6.27 19.25 -11.50
N GLU A 347 -6.78 18.02 -11.38
CA GLU A 347 -6.83 17.05 -12.47
C GLU A 347 -8.27 16.73 -12.90
N CYS A 348 -8.43 15.87 -13.91
CA CYS A 348 -9.76 15.43 -14.35
C CYS A 348 -10.50 14.62 -13.26
N PRO A 349 -11.84 14.50 -13.33
CA PRO A 349 -12.64 13.91 -12.25
C PRO A 349 -12.25 12.50 -11.85
N GLY A 350 -11.77 11.69 -12.79
CA GLY A 350 -11.27 10.33 -12.50
C GLY A 350 -10.07 10.36 -11.56
N TYR A 351 -9.03 11.11 -11.92
CA TYR A 351 -7.82 11.26 -11.09
C TYR A 351 -8.10 12.03 -9.79
N SER A 352 -8.97 13.06 -9.83
CA SER A 352 -9.42 13.73 -8.61
C SER A 352 -10.04 12.76 -7.61
N SER A 353 -10.85 11.80 -8.08
CA SER A 353 -11.44 10.77 -7.23
C SER A 353 -10.40 9.83 -6.63
N VAL A 354 -9.35 9.48 -7.38
CA VAL A 354 -8.24 8.66 -6.87
C VAL A 354 -7.48 9.39 -5.77
N VAL A 355 -7.08 10.65 -6.01
CA VAL A 355 -6.36 11.47 -5.04
C VAL A 355 -7.17 11.68 -3.76
N ILE A 356 -8.45 12.01 -3.88
CA ILE A 356 -9.37 12.19 -2.74
C ILE A 356 -9.49 10.89 -1.93
N ASN A 357 -9.57 9.75 -2.63
CA ASN A 357 -9.62 8.44 -1.98
C ASN A 357 -8.34 8.12 -1.21
N ASP A 358 -7.18 8.44 -1.76
CA ASP A 358 -5.90 8.19 -1.10
C ASP A 358 -5.73 9.07 0.14
N TYR A 359 -6.07 10.36 0.06
CA TYR A 359 -6.09 11.22 1.25
C TYR A 359 -7.08 10.75 2.32
N ALA A 360 -8.24 10.26 1.92
CA ALA A 360 -9.21 9.70 2.87
C ALA A 360 -8.69 8.42 3.54
N ASN A 361 -7.95 7.58 2.81
CA ASN A 361 -7.26 6.42 3.37
C ASN A 361 -6.13 6.84 4.33
N PHE A 362 -5.37 7.89 4.02
CA PHE A 362 -4.41 8.46 4.98
C PHE A 362 -5.10 8.95 6.25
N ALA A 363 -6.20 9.69 6.14
CA ALA A 363 -6.96 10.13 7.32
C ALA A 363 -7.38 8.95 8.20
N HIS A 364 -7.88 7.88 7.59
CA HIS A 364 -8.22 6.65 8.30
C HIS A 364 -7.00 6.00 8.97
N GLN A 365 -5.88 5.91 8.26
CA GLN A 365 -4.64 5.34 8.78
C GLN A 365 -4.08 6.17 9.95
N PHE A 366 -4.13 7.50 9.87
CA PHE A 366 -3.70 8.39 10.95
C PHE A 366 -4.58 8.26 12.19
N ASP A 367 -5.92 8.20 12.02
CA ASP A 367 -6.83 7.95 13.13
C ASP A 367 -6.55 6.60 13.80
N HIS A 368 -6.37 5.56 13.00
CA HIS A 368 -6.22 4.19 13.49
C HIS A 368 -4.86 3.94 14.15
N ASN A 369 -3.78 4.35 13.49
CA ASN A 369 -2.42 4.01 13.93
C ASN A 369 -1.82 5.04 14.90
N LEU A 370 -2.21 6.30 14.78
CA LEU A 370 -1.55 7.40 15.47
C LEU A 370 -2.51 8.20 16.36
N GLN A 371 -3.80 7.85 16.38
CA GLN A 371 -4.83 8.61 17.07
C GLN A 371 -4.78 10.10 16.72
N TYR A 372 -4.55 10.39 15.44
CA TYR A 372 -4.33 11.72 14.91
C TYR A 372 -5.37 12.09 13.87
N ASP A 373 -6.11 13.17 14.12
CA ASP A 373 -7.16 13.67 13.24
C ASP A 373 -6.56 14.50 12.08
N LEU A 374 -6.16 13.80 11.01
CA LEU A 374 -5.60 14.44 9.80
C LEU A 374 -6.60 15.38 9.14
N VAL A 375 -7.90 15.07 9.17
CA VAL A 375 -8.95 15.91 8.59
C VAL A 375 -9.10 17.24 9.33
N LYS A 376 -8.84 17.25 10.65
CA LYS A 376 -8.77 18.49 11.44
C LYS A 376 -7.53 19.31 11.09
N ALA A 377 -6.40 18.65 10.92
CA ALA A 377 -5.13 19.30 10.55
C ALA A 377 -5.15 19.83 9.11
N MET A 378 -5.87 19.15 8.21
CA MET A 378 -6.00 19.48 6.78
C MET A 378 -7.48 19.58 6.40
N PRO A 379 -8.18 20.68 6.73
CA PRO A 379 -9.64 20.81 6.51
C PRO A 379 -10.09 20.69 5.06
N VAL A 380 -9.18 20.95 4.10
CA VAL A 380 -9.45 20.82 2.67
C VAL A 380 -9.86 19.38 2.29
N LEU A 381 -9.45 18.36 3.06
CA LEU A 381 -9.79 16.96 2.77
C LEU A 381 -11.29 16.68 2.91
N ALA A 382 -11.92 17.17 3.99
CA ALA A 382 -13.38 17.05 4.15
C ALA A 382 -14.13 17.81 3.05
N LYS A 383 -13.63 18.99 2.68
CA LYS A 383 -14.20 19.82 1.61
C LYS A 383 -14.06 19.11 0.26
N ALA A 384 -12.91 18.51 -0.04
CA ALA A 384 -12.68 17.77 -1.27
C ALA A 384 -13.66 16.59 -1.41
N VAL A 385 -13.87 15.82 -0.34
CA VAL A 385 -14.85 14.72 -0.33
C VAL A 385 -16.28 15.26 -0.53
N ALA A 386 -16.64 16.34 0.15
CA ALA A 386 -17.96 16.97 0.03
C ALA A 386 -18.25 17.55 -1.39
N THR A 387 -17.20 17.88 -2.14
CA THR A 387 -17.31 18.43 -3.50
C THR A 387 -17.49 17.34 -4.57
N THR A 388 -17.18 16.08 -4.29
CA THR A 388 -17.22 15.00 -5.30
C THR A 388 -18.59 14.82 -5.99
N PRO A 389 -19.76 15.07 -5.39
CA PRO A 389 -21.02 15.03 -6.09
C PRO A 389 -21.11 16.00 -7.29
N GLN A 390 -20.32 17.09 -7.27
CA GLN A 390 -20.24 18.02 -8.40
C GLN A 390 -19.69 17.39 -9.69
N TYR A 391 -18.99 16.25 -9.57
CA TYR A 391 -18.46 15.52 -10.73
C TYR A 391 -19.51 14.63 -11.41
N LEU A 392 -20.71 14.50 -10.86
CA LEU A 392 -21.73 13.56 -11.33
C LEU A 392 -22.62 14.14 -12.41
N PHE A 393 -22.92 13.33 -13.43
CA PHE A 393 -24.07 13.50 -14.29
C PHE A 393 -25.38 13.08 -13.57
N PRO A 394 -26.57 13.47 -14.09
CA PRO A 394 -27.85 13.03 -13.53
C PRO A 394 -28.01 11.49 -13.40
N ASN A 395 -27.36 10.72 -14.25
CA ASN A 395 -27.32 9.26 -14.20
C ASN A 395 -26.35 8.72 -13.13
N ARG A 396 -25.76 9.60 -12.29
CA ARG A 396 -24.79 9.29 -11.22
C ARG A 396 -23.44 8.75 -11.68
N MET A 397 -23.15 8.83 -12.97
CA MET A 397 -21.80 8.54 -13.47
C MET A 397 -20.93 9.80 -13.39
N ILE A 398 -19.62 9.60 -13.19
CA ILE A 398 -18.64 10.69 -13.20
C ILE A 398 -18.58 11.29 -14.60
N CYS A 399 -18.57 12.62 -14.69
CA CYS A 399 -18.44 13.32 -15.97
C CYS A 399 -17.05 13.02 -16.57
N GLY A 400 -17.11 12.50 -17.83
CA GLY A 400 -15.90 12.09 -18.55
C GLY A 400 -15.30 13.26 -19.33
N PHE A 401 -14.23 13.83 -18.83
CA PHE A 401 -13.34 14.66 -19.61
C PHE A 401 -11.88 14.35 -19.20
N GLY A 402 -10.94 14.71 -20.06
CA GLY A 402 -9.56 14.31 -19.88
C GLY A 402 -9.42 12.78 -19.88
N ASP A 403 -8.60 12.26 -19.00
CA ASP A 403 -8.32 10.81 -18.85
C ASP A 403 -9.31 10.13 -17.88
N THR A 404 -10.57 10.54 -17.91
CA THR A 404 -11.64 9.96 -17.10
C THR A 404 -12.48 9.00 -17.92
N HIS A 405 -12.56 7.74 -17.47
CA HIS A 405 -13.52 6.78 -18.01
C HIS A 405 -14.86 6.88 -17.28
N PRO A 406 -16.00 6.74 -17.99
CA PRO A 406 -17.31 6.70 -17.35
C PRO A 406 -17.36 5.60 -16.27
N SER A 407 -17.61 6.01 -15.05
CA SER A 407 -17.66 5.12 -13.88
C SER A 407 -18.56 5.71 -12.80
N TYR A 408 -18.94 4.88 -11.84
CA TYR A 408 -19.61 5.38 -10.64
C TYR A 408 -18.60 5.96 -9.66
N LEU A 409 -19.05 6.94 -8.87
CA LEU A 409 -18.22 7.52 -7.83
C LEU A 409 -17.91 6.47 -6.75
N SER A 410 -16.66 6.40 -6.32
CA SER A 410 -16.26 5.53 -5.21
C SER A 410 -17.00 5.96 -3.93
N THR A 411 -17.49 4.98 -3.18
CA THR A 411 -18.09 5.26 -1.86
C THR A 411 -17.07 5.22 -0.73
N ASN A 412 -15.86 4.74 -1.00
CA ASN A 412 -14.85 4.52 0.03
C ASN A 412 -14.45 5.81 0.77
N PHE A 413 -14.24 6.91 0.09
CA PHE A 413 -13.86 8.16 0.75
C PHE A 413 -14.98 8.73 1.65
N PHE A 414 -16.26 8.49 1.35
CA PHE A 414 -17.36 8.82 2.27
C PHE A 414 -17.31 7.94 3.51
N ILE A 415 -17.08 6.65 3.33
CA ILE A 415 -16.90 5.69 4.43
C ILE A 415 -15.75 6.14 5.34
N ARG A 416 -14.60 6.51 4.77
CA ARG A 416 -13.45 7.00 5.54
C ARG A 416 -13.74 8.30 6.29
N MET A 417 -14.49 9.22 5.70
CA MET A 417 -14.91 10.45 6.38
C MET A 417 -15.88 10.18 7.54
N ILE A 418 -16.79 9.22 7.37
CA ILE A 418 -17.69 8.79 8.47
C ILE A 418 -16.86 8.14 9.59
N GLN A 419 -15.91 7.26 9.27
CA GLN A 419 -15.02 6.63 10.25
C GLN A 419 -14.17 7.66 11.00
N ASN A 420 -13.58 8.64 10.29
CA ASN A 420 -12.87 9.76 10.92
C ASN A 420 -13.78 10.55 11.86
N ALA A 421 -14.99 10.86 11.42
CA ALA A 421 -15.94 11.60 12.23
C ALA A 421 -16.37 10.83 13.49
N GLN A 422 -16.57 9.51 13.38
CA GLN A 422 -16.87 8.63 14.51
C GLN A 422 -15.71 8.55 15.50
N ALA A 423 -14.47 8.35 15.00
CA ALA A 423 -13.26 8.28 15.81
C ALA A 423 -13.01 9.58 16.61
N ASN A 424 -13.35 10.73 16.03
CA ASN A 424 -13.08 12.05 16.58
C ASN A 424 -14.32 12.76 17.16
N GLY A 425 -15.46 12.07 17.29
CA GLY A 425 -16.68 12.61 17.91
C GLY A 425 -17.35 13.73 17.15
N LYS A 426 -17.14 13.87 15.82
CA LYS A 426 -17.65 14.94 14.96
C LYS A 426 -19.05 14.64 14.44
N LYS A 427 -20.07 14.75 15.29
CA LYS A 427 -21.43 14.30 14.98
C LYS A 427 -22.10 14.94 13.76
N GLU A 428 -21.85 16.21 13.51
CA GLU A 428 -22.40 16.91 12.33
C GLU A 428 -21.78 16.39 11.04
N GLN A 429 -20.46 16.20 11.02
CA GLN A 429 -19.73 15.64 9.89
C GLN A 429 -20.15 14.18 9.63
N GLU A 430 -20.32 13.37 10.69
CA GLU A 430 -20.82 12.00 10.60
C GLU A 430 -22.22 11.97 9.93
N ARG A 431 -23.14 12.82 10.38
CA ARG A 431 -24.49 12.93 9.81
C ARG A 431 -24.47 13.36 8.36
N TYR A 432 -23.67 14.37 8.02
CA TYR A 432 -23.54 14.89 6.66
C TYR A 432 -23.09 13.80 5.69
N PHE A 433 -21.96 13.14 5.97
CA PHE A 433 -21.43 12.12 5.08
C PHE A 433 -22.27 10.84 5.09
N THR A 434 -22.95 10.50 6.20
CA THR A 434 -23.89 9.38 6.24
C THR A 434 -25.10 9.64 5.33
N ALA A 435 -25.68 10.84 5.39
CA ALA A 435 -26.81 11.23 4.53
C ALA A 435 -26.42 11.23 3.04
N LEU A 436 -25.23 11.74 2.73
CA LEU A 436 -24.67 11.76 1.38
C LEU A 436 -24.39 10.34 0.86
N LEU A 437 -23.76 9.48 1.66
CA LEU A 437 -23.51 8.07 1.30
C LEU A 437 -24.81 7.34 1.00
N LYS A 438 -25.83 7.46 1.87
CA LYS A 438 -27.15 6.86 1.66
C LYS A 438 -27.87 7.43 0.42
N CYS A 439 -27.65 8.70 0.09
CA CYS A 439 -28.18 9.31 -1.13
C CYS A 439 -27.57 8.67 -2.38
N LEU A 440 -26.25 8.47 -2.39
CA LEU A 440 -25.53 7.95 -3.56
C LEU A 440 -25.57 6.43 -3.67
N ASN A 441 -25.56 5.73 -2.55
CA ASN A 441 -25.61 4.27 -2.48
C ASN A 441 -26.60 3.83 -1.38
N PRO A 442 -27.90 3.71 -1.68
CA PRO A 442 -28.92 3.35 -0.68
C PRO A 442 -28.74 1.96 -0.06
N GLU A 443 -27.96 1.10 -0.68
CA GLU A 443 -27.69 -0.25 -0.16
C GLU A 443 -26.55 -0.29 0.85
N GLU A 444 -25.70 0.73 0.86
CA GLU A 444 -24.56 0.78 1.78
C GLU A 444 -25.02 0.99 3.22
N GLY A 445 -24.48 0.20 4.14
CA GLY A 445 -24.90 0.22 5.55
C GLY A 445 -26.28 -0.40 5.84
N SER A 446 -26.95 -0.99 4.83
CA SER A 446 -28.14 -1.82 5.06
C SER A 446 -27.73 -3.19 5.64
N GLU A 447 -28.67 -3.90 6.31
CA GLU A 447 -28.43 -5.27 6.75
C GLU A 447 -28.02 -6.22 5.61
N LYS A 448 -28.36 -5.87 4.36
CA LYS A 448 -27.95 -6.60 3.16
C LYS A 448 -26.50 -6.35 2.79
N SER A 449 -25.94 -5.20 3.12
CA SER A 449 -24.52 -4.86 2.90
C SER A 449 -23.59 -5.74 3.75
N GLY A 450 -23.99 -6.10 4.98
CA GLY A 450 -23.23 -7.01 5.85
C GLY A 450 -23.16 -8.46 5.36
N LYS A 451 -23.90 -8.84 4.30
CA LYS A 451 -23.88 -10.17 3.68
C LYS A 451 -23.02 -10.26 2.41
N LYS A 452 -22.32 -9.19 2.02
CA LYS A 452 -21.34 -9.27 0.91
C LYS A 452 -20.27 -10.29 1.27
N ASN A 453 -19.87 -11.11 0.29
CA ASN A 453 -18.74 -12.04 0.39
C ASN A 453 -17.48 -11.26 0.81
N VAL A 454 -17.19 -11.25 2.10
CA VAL A 454 -15.95 -10.62 2.62
C VAL A 454 -14.77 -11.43 2.10
N ARG A 455 -13.83 -10.76 1.46
CA ARG A 455 -12.61 -11.42 0.95
C ARG A 455 -11.85 -12.03 2.14
N ALA A 456 -11.40 -13.28 1.99
CA ALA A 456 -10.57 -13.92 2.99
C ALA A 456 -9.16 -13.30 3.02
N SER A 457 -9.01 -12.25 3.80
CA SER A 457 -7.79 -11.48 3.99
C SER A 457 -7.66 -11.05 5.46
N VAL A 458 -6.43 -10.89 5.94
CA VAL A 458 -6.16 -10.34 7.26
C VAL A 458 -6.75 -8.93 7.40
N ASN A 459 -6.68 -8.11 6.35
CA ASN A 459 -7.23 -6.76 6.34
C ASN A 459 -8.74 -6.71 6.61
N SER A 460 -9.48 -7.81 6.29
CA SER A 460 -10.91 -7.88 6.56
C SER A 460 -11.29 -7.75 8.03
N PHE A 461 -10.37 -8.06 8.94
CA PHE A 461 -10.59 -7.87 10.38
C PHE A 461 -10.37 -6.44 10.85
N PHE A 462 -9.69 -5.62 10.06
CA PHE A 462 -9.20 -4.31 10.48
C PHE A 462 -9.65 -3.18 9.54
N GLU A 463 -9.03 -3.05 8.39
CA GLU A 463 -9.26 -1.94 7.46
C GLU A 463 -10.60 -2.03 6.71
N ASP A 464 -11.03 -3.26 6.37
CA ASP A 464 -12.25 -3.53 5.59
C ASP A 464 -13.45 -3.92 6.48
N LYS A 465 -13.40 -3.57 7.76
CA LYS A 465 -14.48 -3.81 8.70
C LYS A 465 -15.78 -3.16 8.21
N PRO A 466 -16.92 -3.88 8.25
CA PRO A 466 -18.19 -3.29 7.87
C PRO A 466 -18.49 -2.02 8.67
N LEU A 467 -18.81 -0.93 7.98
CA LEU A 467 -19.18 0.34 8.59
C LEU A 467 -20.58 0.23 9.23
N VAL A 468 -20.69 0.70 10.47
CA VAL A 468 -21.99 0.83 11.15
C VAL A 468 -22.46 2.29 11.00
N LEU A 469 -23.53 2.47 10.22
CA LEU A 469 -24.16 3.77 10.03
C LEU A 469 -25.24 4.03 11.09
N ASP A 470 -25.41 5.28 11.50
CA ASP A 470 -26.55 5.68 12.34
C ASP A 470 -27.87 5.45 11.56
N PRO A 471 -28.75 4.56 12.05
CA PRO A 471 -30.01 4.26 11.37
C PRO A 471 -30.99 5.44 11.36
N LYS A 472 -30.81 6.42 12.26
CA LYS A 472 -31.66 7.61 12.37
C LYS A 472 -31.33 8.68 11.32
N VAL A 473 -30.17 8.59 10.66
CA VAL A 473 -29.82 9.53 9.59
C VAL A 473 -30.49 9.10 8.30
N GLU A 474 -31.39 9.92 7.80
CA GLU A 474 -32.06 9.71 6.51
C GLU A 474 -31.11 9.99 5.34
N ALA A 475 -31.41 9.41 4.16
CA ALA A 475 -30.71 9.74 2.94
C ALA A 475 -30.97 11.21 2.55
N GLY A 476 -29.92 11.94 2.21
CA GLY A 476 -30.06 13.28 1.64
C GLY A 476 -30.60 13.24 0.22
N LYS A 477 -30.96 14.40 -0.32
CA LYS A 477 -31.31 14.57 -1.72
C LYS A 477 -30.10 15.06 -2.48
N ILE A 478 -29.91 14.60 -3.73
CA ILE A 478 -28.72 14.97 -4.50
C ILE A 478 -28.62 16.49 -4.72
N GLU A 479 -29.77 17.18 -4.81
CA GLU A 479 -29.85 18.62 -4.98
C GLU A 479 -29.26 19.39 -3.80
N ASP A 480 -29.18 18.78 -2.61
CA ASP A 480 -28.59 19.41 -1.42
C ASP A 480 -27.04 19.43 -1.50
N TYR A 481 -26.45 18.63 -2.39
CA TYR A 481 -25.01 18.43 -2.49
C TYR A 481 -24.39 18.95 -3.79
N VAL A 482 -25.20 19.33 -4.77
CA VAL A 482 -24.73 19.84 -6.06
C VAL A 482 -25.19 21.30 -6.28
N SER A 483 -24.30 22.10 -6.88
CA SER A 483 -24.67 23.46 -7.25
C SER A 483 -25.82 23.45 -8.27
N PRO A 484 -26.93 24.22 -8.06
CA PRO A 484 -28.03 24.28 -9.00
C PRO A 484 -27.61 24.67 -10.42
N LEU A 485 -26.63 25.56 -10.57
CA LEU A 485 -26.08 25.94 -11.87
C LEU A 485 -25.33 24.79 -12.55
N PHE A 486 -24.60 24.01 -11.81
CA PHE A 486 -23.85 22.84 -12.32
C PHE A 486 -24.80 21.75 -12.76
N TYR A 487 -25.84 21.47 -11.97
CA TYR A 487 -26.83 20.44 -12.26
C TYR A 487 -27.67 20.81 -13.49
N ALA A 488 -28.15 22.04 -13.56
CA ALA A 488 -28.94 22.52 -14.68
C ALA A 488 -28.16 22.55 -16.00
N SER A 489 -26.89 22.96 -15.98
CA SER A 489 -26.05 22.97 -17.18
C SER A 489 -25.75 21.59 -17.72
N ARG A 490 -25.68 20.56 -16.86
CA ARG A 490 -25.44 19.16 -17.27
C ARG A 490 -26.72 18.48 -17.76
N CYS A 491 -27.88 18.86 -17.25
CA CYS A 491 -29.17 18.37 -17.75
C CYS A 491 -29.48 18.91 -19.16
N ALA A 492 -28.89 20.04 -19.54
CA ALA A 492 -29.09 20.66 -20.84
C ALA A 492 -28.20 20.09 -21.96
N VAL A 493 -27.25 19.22 -21.64
CA VAL A 493 -26.43 18.51 -22.64
C VAL A 493 -27.23 17.33 -23.16
N PRO A 494 -27.57 17.24 -24.45
CA PRO A 494 -28.26 16.06 -25.01
C PRO A 494 -27.40 14.83 -24.81
N ALA A 495 -28.07 13.71 -24.50
CA ALA A 495 -27.44 12.40 -24.29
C ALA A 495 -26.74 11.89 -25.57
#